data_088245589a5a64f8f8666867f5f48c28
#
_entry.id   088245589a5a64f8f8666867f5f48c28
#
_cell.length_a   1.000
_cell.length_b   1.000
_cell.length_c   1.000
_cell.angle_alpha   90.00
_cell.angle_beta   90.00
_cell.angle_gamma   90.00
#
_symmetry.space_group_name_H-M   'P 1'
#
loop_
_entity.id
_entity.type
_entity.pdbx_description
1 polymer ?
#
loop_
_entity_poly.entity_id
_entity_poly.type
_entity_poly.pdbx_seq_one_letter_code
_entity_poly.pdbx_strand_id
1 'polypeptide(L)'
;MTQNIQIDLDRPLLVDGKPARNQSVWLLLRVWYAQQTGEGAVPGSSLQARYPGNANLRMFVSRAFRDFAAWGVEVGWGSAIDLPPALLNASRRSQGPFWMTQAQADRVLCRHGAAPASLDLVANFLGLSGQVPPRADLLQYVTQEGDYWNHLTQAMRLARDGMATTGMNWAASYRAADRTALDDFQRALAILKESLAWRRHGNVRRSEAALNRLGKILQSEAVGPSMPTLSAMASVATAWNSYARGDIRQSHAGLDRLAADQFLAPVIRYNPRVRFEYLNLRALLHKGSALEDKGADRVFRMNEAEKAISALSEALQAAYEADSVEAAQDVAANIGWTLWLFWQQRLLAVINDQDVHSVQGTSLRWLGLSEWICDRFGVGGSSAWNTVFVLRIARGGCDDRSGDVKRFQSQSPLPVEKMLEAVKPFEAAFSRAKGYADWSNVAAFTLEENDAGRVFYGAHQVANLLLEFVWFRTHSKGLSHEVFAAVERLAHIVQGLGPGQRRFFRESLKALPEPLQISAKDATASRNGKKPA
;
A
#
# COMPACT_ATOMS: atom_id res chain seq x y z
N MET A 1 41.81 -1.31 24.58
CA MET A 1 40.56 -1.00 25.32
C MET A 1 39.45 -0.83 24.31
N THR A 2 38.48 -1.72 24.30
CA THR A 2 37.30 -1.61 23.40
C THR A 2 36.40 -0.48 23.89
N GLN A 3 36.16 0.51 23.05
CA GLN A 3 35.37 1.71 23.37
C GLN A 3 33.90 1.34 23.61
N ASN A 4 33.26 1.95 24.61
CA ASN A 4 31.81 1.85 24.81
C ASN A 4 31.07 2.55 23.66
N ILE A 5 29.89 2.08 23.34
CA ILE A 5 29.02 2.60 22.27
C ILE A 5 27.82 3.24 22.92
N GLN A 6 27.63 4.50 22.66
CA GLN A 6 26.52 5.27 23.21
C GLN A 6 25.37 5.36 22.20
N ILE A 7 24.18 4.92 22.58
CA ILE A 7 22.96 5.05 21.79
C ILE A 7 22.03 6.03 22.46
N ASP A 8 21.72 7.12 21.77
CA ASP A 8 20.73 8.08 22.21
C ASP A 8 19.37 7.75 21.58
N LEU A 9 18.37 7.51 22.45
CA LEU A 9 17.02 7.14 22.04
C LEU A 9 16.15 8.34 21.68
N ASP A 10 16.64 9.56 21.93
CA ASP A 10 15.98 10.77 21.48
C ASP A 10 16.05 10.90 19.96
N ARG A 11 15.14 11.65 19.40
CA ARG A 11 15.10 11.82 17.95
C ARG A 11 15.76 13.14 17.53
N PRO A 12 16.62 13.07 16.51
CA PRO A 12 17.03 11.92 15.71
C PRO A 12 17.86 10.94 16.50
N LEU A 13 17.68 9.60 16.21
CA LEU A 13 18.49 8.56 16.85
C LEU A 13 19.97 8.75 16.54
N LEU A 14 20.80 8.73 17.56
CA LEU A 14 22.24 8.88 17.42
C LEU A 14 22.97 7.64 17.97
N VAL A 15 24.05 7.27 17.29
CA VAL A 15 25.05 6.32 17.81
C VAL A 15 26.38 7.07 17.83
N ASP A 16 26.99 7.17 19.00
CA ASP A 16 28.20 7.97 19.25
C ASP A 16 28.10 9.41 18.68
N GLY A 17 26.94 10.04 18.89
CA GLY A 17 26.66 11.40 18.43
C GLY A 17 26.39 11.54 16.93
N LYS A 18 26.39 10.45 16.15
CA LYS A 18 26.11 10.46 14.70
C LYS A 18 24.73 9.92 14.40
N PRO A 19 23.99 10.52 13.42
CA PRO A 19 22.70 10.00 13.00
C PRO A 19 22.78 8.53 12.58
N ALA A 20 21.86 7.72 13.10
CA ALA A 20 21.81 6.28 12.86
C ALA A 20 20.47 5.85 12.26
N ARG A 21 20.49 4.76 11.50
CA ARG A 21 19.28 4.16 10.92
C ARG A 21 18.43 3.55 12.02
N ASN A 22 17.16 3.94 12.07
CA ASN A 22 16.22 3.42 13.06
C ASN A 22 16.19 1.88 13.06
N GLN A 23 16.18 1.26 11.88
CA GLN A 23 16.15 -0.20 11.72
C GLN A 23 17.36 -0.89 12.34
N SER A 24 18.56 -0.35 12.12
CA SER A 24 19.79 -0.91 12.67
C SER A 24 19.85 -0.72 14.18
N VAL A 25 19.47 0.44 14.69
CA VAL A 25 19.39 0.71 16.13
C VAL A 25 18.35 -0.21 16.78
N TRP A 26 17.17 -0.36 16.17
CA TRP A 26 16.14 -1.24 16.70
C TRP A 26 16.63 -2.70 16.80
N LEU A 27 17.26 -3.26 15.76
CA LEU A 27 17.77 -4.62 15.80
C LEU A 27 18.86 -4.77 16.86
N LEU A 28 19.79 -3.83 16.93
CA LEU A 28 20.84 -3.86 17.95
C LEU A 28 20.24 -3.87 19.37
N LEU A 29 19.33 -2.93 19.63
CA LEU A 29 18.69 -2.83 20.96
C LEU A 29 17.79 -4.02 21.28
N ARG A 30 17.14 -4.61 20.29
CA ARG A 30 16.33 -5.82 20.49
C ARG A 30 17.20 -7.01 20.92
N VAL A 31 18.37 -7.18 20.29
CA VAL A 31 19.33 -8.21 20.65
C VAL A 31 19.97 -7.91 22.00
N TRP A 32 20.34 -6.65 22.24
CA TRP A 32 20.86 -6.20 23.54
C TRP A 32 19.84 -6.45 24.68
N TYR A 33 18.59 -6.10 24.46
CA TYR A 33 17.51 -6.29 25.43
C TYR A 33 17.30 -7.79 25.73
N ALA A 34 17.31 -8.63 24.69
CA ALA A 34 17.21 -10.08 24.87
C ALA A 34 18.37 -10.65 25.75
N GLN A 35 19.56 -10.13 25.58
CA GLN A 35 20.71 -10.52 26.41
C GLN A 35 20.54 -10.02 27.85
N GLN A 36 20.13 -8.76 28.05
CA GLN A 36 19.96 -8.17 29.39
C GLN A 36 18.83 -8.81 30.19
N THR A 37 17.79 -9.29 29.52
CA THR A 37 16.62 -9.93 30.16
C THR A 37 16.72 -11.44 30.26
N GLY A 38 17.81 -12.04 29.74
CA GLY A 38 18.02 -13.50 29.77
C GLY A 38 17.23 -14.27 28.70
N GLU A 39 16.58 -13.58 27.75
CA GLU A 39 15.91 -14.18 26.58
C GLU A 39 16.93 -14.90 25.66
N GLY A 40 18.16 -14.38 25.61
CA GLY A 40 19.33 -14.97 24.96
C GLY A 40 19.39 -14.77 23.45
N ALA A 41 18.28 -14.86 22.72
CA ALA A 41 18.28 -14.69 21.27
C ALA A 41 16.97 -14.12 20.73
N VAL A 42 17.04 -13.50 19.56
CA VAL A 42 15.91 -12.86 18.87
C VAL A 42 15.65 -13.60 17.56
N PRO A 43 14.48 -14.21 17.36
CA PRO A 43 14.16 -14.88 16.11
C PRO A 43 14.00 -13.86 14.97
N GLY A 44 14.34 -14.29 13.75
CA GLY A 44 14.25 -13.44 12.56
C GLY A 44 12.83 -13.00 12.23
N SER A 45 11.83 -13.74 12.66
CA SER A 45 10.41 -13.41 12.53
C SER A 45 10.03 -12.09 13.23
N SER A 46 10.68 -11.75 14.35
CA SER A 46 10.48 -10.48 15.05
C SER A 46 10.79 -9.26 14.20
N LEU A 47 11.68 -9.40 13.21
CA LEU A 47 12.01 -8.32 12.25
C LEU A 47 10.85 -8.02 11.30
N GLN A 48 10.17 -9.04 10.80
CA GLN A 48 9.02 -8.86 9.91
C GLN A 48 7.88 -8.14 10.62
N ALA A 49 7.69 -8.43 11.89
CA ALA A 49 6.70 -7.77 12.72
C ALA A 49 6.94 -6.28 12.80
N ARG A 50 8.15 -5.94 13.14
CA ARG A 50 8.51 -4.54 13.38
C ARG A 50 8.48 -3.71 12.10
N TYR A 51 8.81 -4.33 10.96
CA TYR A 51 8.92 -3.66 9.67
C TYR A 51 8.05 -4.35 8.61
N PRO A 52 6.72 -4.31 8.78
CA PRO A 52 5.78 -4.98 7.90
C PRO A 52 5.69 -4.28 6.56
N GLY A 53 6.32 -4.44 5.63
CA GLY A 53 6.39 -3.76 4.34
C GLY A 53 7.82 -3.72 3.80
N ASN A 54 8.78 -4.19 4.61
CA ASN A 54 10.11 -4.44 4.10
C ASN A 54 10.11 -5.80 3.39
N ALA A 55 9.94 -5.77 2.06
CA ALA A 55 9.94 -6.98 1.24
C ALA A 55 11.33 -7.66 1.21
N ASN A 56 12.40 -6.97 1.62
CA ASN A 56 13.76 -7.47 1.53
C ASN A 56 14.48 -7.50 2.88
N LEU A 57 14.03 -8.41 3.76
CA LEU A 57 14.67 -8.65 5.06
C LEU A 57 16.17 -8.96 4.93
N ARG A 58 16.58 -9.63 3.86
CA ARG A 58 18.00 -9.94 3.61
C ARG A 58 18.83 -8.67 3.49
N MET A 59 18.34 -7.69 2.75
CA MET A 59 19.03 -6.41 2.57
C MET A 59 19.02 -5.58 3.86
N PHE A 60 17.89 -5.58 4.58
CA PHE A 60 17.78 -4.94 5.89
C PHE A 60 18.84 -5.48 6.86
N VAL A 61 18.89 -6.81 7.07
CA VAL A 61 19.86 -7.44 7.97
C VAL A 61 21.30 -7.18 7.51
N SER A 62 21.56 -7.25 6.19
CA SER A 62 22.90 -6.95 5.65
C SER A 62 23.34 -5.50 5.93
N ARG A 63 22.43 -4.54 5.87
CA ARG A 63 22.69 -3.12 6.19
C ARG A 63 22.94 -2.96 7.70
N ALA A 64 22.09 -3.58 8.54
CA ALA A 64 22.23 -3.51 9.98
C ALA A 64 23.60 -4.06 10.43
N PHE A 65 24.01 -5.20 9.89
CA PHE A 65 25.32 -5.78 10.23
C PHE A 65 26.51 -4.94 9.75
N ARG A 66 26.38 -4.20 8.66
CA ARG A 66 27.40 -3.20 8.26
C ARG A 66 27.44 -2.02 9.24
N ASP A 67 26.29 -1.57 9.71
CA ASP A 67 26.22 -0.49 10.70
C ASP A 67 26.84 -0.99 12.04
N PHE A 68 26.55 -2.23 12.47
CA PHE A 68 27.14 -2.81 13.67
C PHE A 68 28.67 -2.88 13.58
N ALA A 69 29.20 -3.34 12.44
CA ALA A 69 30.64 -3.35 12.21
C ALA A 69 31.24 -1.93 12.26
N ALA A 70 30.55 -0.93 11.69
CA ALA A 70 30.98 0.46 11.74
C ALA A 70 30.92 1.05 13.15
N TRP A 71 29.99 0.58 14.01
CA TRP A 71 29.88 0.96 15.42
C TRP A 71 30.79 0.11 16.33
N GLY A 72 31.48 -0.90 15.80
CA GLY A 72 32.35 -1.78 16.55
C GLY A 72 31.61 -2.73 17.48
N VAL A 73 30.36 -3.10 17.16
CA VAL A 73 29.54 -4.09 17.90
C VAL A 73 29.47 -5.39 17.13
N GLU A 74 29.65 -6.49 17.86
CA GLU A 74 29.51 -7.83 17.34
C GLU A 74 28.12 -8.40 17.70
N VAL A 75 27.32 -8.70 16.68
CA VAL A 75 26.06 -9.43 16.80
C VAL A 75 26.19 -10.75 16.08
N GLY A 76 25.98 -11.84 16.81
CA GLY A 76 25.95 -13.19 16.25
C GLY A 76 24.62 -13.52 15.56
N TRP A 77 24.63 -14.57 14.76
CA TRP A 77 23.43 -15.12 14.13
C TRP A 77 23.56 -16.62 13.90
N GLY A 78 22.43 -17.34 13.88
CA GLY A 78 22.43 -18.79 13.70
C GLY A 78 22.91 -19.53 14.95
N SER A 79 23.91 -20.37 14.84
CA SER A 79 24.41 -21.20 15.97
C SER A 79 24.94 -20.34 17.10
N ALA A 80 24.43 -20.57 18.32
CA ALA A 80 24.99 -20.11 19.56
C ALA A 80 25.07 -21.29 20.53
N ILE A 81 26.11 -21.33 21.35
CA ILE A 81 26.45 -22.51 22.20
C ILE A 81 25.29 -22.90 23.14
N ASP A 82 24.54 -21.92 23.62
CA ASP A 82 23.49 -22.10 24.63
C ASP A 82 22.06 -22.12 24.08
N LEU A 83 21.89 -22.15 22.76
CA LEU A 83 20.55 -22.16 22.16
C LEU A 83 20.04 -23.60 21.96
N PRO A 84 18.70 -23.82 22.11
CA PRO A 84 18.10 -25.10 21.80
C PRO A 84 18.37 -25.53 20.35
N PRO A 85 18.56 -26.82 20.06
CA PRO A 85 18.85 -27.31 18.70
C PRO A 85 17.87 -26.87 17.64
N ALA A 86 16.60 -26.68 18.00
CA ALA A 86 15.55 -26.18 17.08
C ALA A 86 15.82 -24.77 16.54
N LEU A 87 16.61 -23.96 17.23
CA LEU A 87 16.97 -22.59 16.83
C LEU A 87 18.28 -22.54 16.02
N LEU A 88 19.01 -23.63 15.92
CA LEU A 88 20.34 -23.68 15.30
C LEU A 88 20.33 -23.88 13.79
N ASN A 89 19.18 -24.16 13.18
CA ASN A 89 19.06 -24.58 11.78
C ASN A 89 18.88 -23.42 10.78
N ALA A 90 19.26 -22.19 11.13
CA ALA A 90 19.18 -21.07 10.21
C ALA A 90 20.23 -21.18 9.10
N SER A 91 19.80 -21.38 7.88
CA SER A 91 20.66 -21.46 6.69
C SER A 91 21.08 -20.09 6.14
N ARG A 92 20.44 -19.01 6.59
CA ARG A 92 20.66 -17.64 6.09
C ARG A 92 20.64 -16.63 7.22
N ARG A 93 21.53 -15.63 7.15
CA ARG A 93 21.61 -14.56 8.15
C ARG A 93 20.26 -13.86 8.40
N SER A 94 19.44 -13.67 7.37
CA SER A 94 18.15 -13.01 7.49
C SER A 94 17.10 -13.78 8.29
N GLN A 95 17.34 -15.05 8.58
CA GLN A 95 16.44 -15.91 9.36
C GLN A 95 16.72 -15.83 10.86
N GLY A 96 17.90 -15.29 11.26
CA GLY A 96 18.32 -15.32 12.66
C GLY A 96 18.60 -16.76 13.15
N PRO A 97 18.42 -17.07 14.44
CA PRO A 97 18.24 -16.09 15.51
C PRO A 97 19.45 -15.16 15.65
N PHE A 98 19.22 -13.97 16.21
CA PHE A 98 20.27 -12.98 16.48
C PHE A 98 20.57 -12.94 17.96
N TRP A 99 21.85 -12.84 18.32
CA TRP A 99 22.30 -12.84 19.69
C TRP A 99 23.59 -12.03 19.88
N MET A 100 23.92 -11.67 21.09
CA MET A 100 25.23 -11.09 21.44
C MET A 100 25.75 -11.67 22.75
N THR A 101 27.07 -11.60 22.92
CA THR A 101 27.68 -11.99 24.19
C THR A 101 27.45 -10.93 25.27
N GLN A 102 27.49 -11.33 26.54
CA GLN A 102 27.40 -10.37 27.65
C GLN A 102 28.47 -9.28 27.54
N ALA A 103 29.69 -9.65 27.17
CA ALA A 103 30.77 -8.69 26.98
C ALA A 103 30.49 -7.62 25.90
N GLN A 104 29.75 -7.98 24.86
CA GLN A 104 29.28 -6.99 23.85
C GLN A 104 28.10 -6.16 24.38
N ALA A 105 27.19 -6.78 25.12
CA ALA A 105 26.05 -6.07 25.71
C ALA A 105 26.48 -5.02 26.73
N ASP A 106 27.48 -5.32 27.53
CA ASP A 106 28.02 -4.39 28.56
C ASP A 106 28.67 -3.13 27.96
N ARG A 107 29.03 -3.17 26.69
CA ARG A 107 29.59 -2.03 25.95
C ARG A 107 28.53 -1.09 25.40
N VAL A 108 27.29 -1.54 25.30
CA VAL A 108 26.19 -0.74 24.73
C VAL A 108 25.53 0.08 25.85
N LEU A 109 25.69 1.39 25.78
CA LEU A 109 25.13 2.34 26.73
C LEU A 109 23.95 3.05 26.10
N CYS A 110 22.73 2.76 26.57
CA CYS A 110 21.52 3.44 26.11
C CYS A 110 21.25 4.69 26.96
N ARG A 111 20.89 5.79 26.30
CA ARG A 111 20.51 7.05 26.93
C ARG A 111 19.17 7.58 26.41
N HIS A 112 18.52 8.36 27.26
CA HIS A 112 17.37 9.17 26.90
C HIS A 112 17.57 10.55 27.55
N GLY A 113 17.77 11.55 26.73
CA GLY A 113 18.29 12.83 27.19
C GLY A 113 19.66 12.70 27.84
N ALA A 114 19.83 13.33 28.98
CA ALA A 114 21.09 13.29 29.76
C ALA A 114 21.23 12.03 30.64
N ALA A 115 20.17 11.21 30.77
CA ALA A 115 20.13 10.09 31.70
C ALA A 115 20.34 8.73 31.01
N PRO A 116 20.91 7.71 31.72
CA PRO A 116 20.86 6.34 31.24
C PRO A 116 19.42 5.86 31.05
N ALA A 117 19.15 5.20 29.94
CA ALA A 117 17.83 4.62 29.66
C ALA A 117 17.61 3.36 30.52
N SER A 118 16.46 3.26 31.19
CA SER A 118 16.05 2.04 31.89
C SER A 118 15.70 0.92 30.89
N LEU A 119 15.70 -0.34 31.36
CA LEU A 119 15.25 -1.47 30.55
C LEU A 119 13.81 -1.29 30.08
N ASP A 120 12.92 -0.75 30.90
CA ASP A 120 11.53 -0.48 30.54
C ASP A 120 11.43 0.56 29.42
N LEU A 121 12.28 1.57 29.46
CA LEU A 121 12.31 2.59 28.40
C LEU A 121 12.80 2.00 27.07
N VAL A 122 13.81 1.12 27.13
CA VAL A 122 14.27 0.38 25.94
C VAL A 122 13.19 -0.59 25.46
N ALA A 123 12.50 -1.30 26.37
CA ALA A 123 11.36 -2.14 26.01
C ALA A 123 10.26 -1.34 25.30
N ASN A 124 9.94 -0.16 25.81
CA ASN A 124 8.97 0.75 25.18
C ASN A 124 9.43 1.21 23.78
N PHE A 125 10.71 1.57 23.65
CA PHE A 125 11.28 1.91 22.33
C PHE A 125 11.17 0.76 21.33
N LEU A 126 11.40 -0.47 21.80
CA LEU A 126 11.29 -1.68 21.01
C LEU A 126 9.86 -2.06 20.66
N GLY A 127 8.87 -1.53 21.37
CA GLY A 127 7.47 -1.92 21.25
C GLY A 127 7.16 -3.26 21.91
N LEU A 128 7.91 -3.59 22.97
CA LEU A 128 7.69 -4.76 23.80
C LEU A 128 6.84 -4.33 25.01
N SER A 129 5.78 -5.06 25.31
CA SER A 129 4.85 -4.73 26.40
C SER A 129 5.33 -5.18 27.80
N GLY A 130 6.64 -5.26 28.01
CA GLY A 130 7.22 -5.59 29.31
C GLY A 130 7.19 -7.08 29.72
N GLN A 131 6.67 -7.95 28.85
CA GLN A 131 6.66 -9.39 29.08
C GLN A 131 7.67 -10.09 28.16
N VAL A 132 8.93 -10.03 28.52
CA VAL A 132 9.93 -10.92 27.93
C VAL A 132 9.89 -12.23 28.69
N PRO A 133 9.65 -13.37 28.03
CA PRO A 133 9.63 -14.65 28.71
C PRO A 133 11.01 -14.95 29.33
N PRO A 134 11.05 -15.58 30.53
CA PRO A 134 12.29 -16.06 31.10
C PRO A 134 13.04 -16.97 30.13
N ARG A 135 14.37 -17.00 30.22
CA ARG A 135 15.21 -17.85 29.34
C ARG A 135 14.79 -19.32 29.33
N ALA A 136 14.25 -19.83 30.44
CA ALA A 136 13.73 -21.19 30.54
C ALA A 136 12.56 -21.47 29.60
N ASP A 137 11.79 -20.41 29.24
CA ASP A 137 10.60 -20.52 28.39
C ASP A 137 10.88 -20.13 26.93
N LEU A 138 12.13 -19.85 26.56
CA LEU A 138 12.51 -19.36 25.25
C LEU A 138 12.01 -20.26 24.11
N LEU A 139 12.10 -21.57 24.24
CA LEU A 139 11.65 -22.52 23.24
C LEU A 139 10.13 -22.46 23.06
N GLN A 140 9.39 -22.41 24.16
CA GLN A 140 7.93 -22.27 24.14
C GLN A 140 7.55 -20.94 23.50
N TYR A 141 8.21 -19.86 23.88
CA TYR A 141 8.00 -18.53 23.28
C TYR A 141 8.22 -18.53 21.76
N VAL A 142 9.36 -19.08 21.31
CA VAL A 142 9.68 -19.14 19.87
C VAL A 142 8.67 -20.01 19.10
N THR A 143 8.17 -21.09 19.71
CA THR A 143 7.13 -21.94 19.11
C THR A 143 5.82 -21.18 18.97
N GLN A 144 5.38 -20.51 20.03
CA GLN A 144 4.14 -19.69 20.00
C GLN A 144 4.27 -18.50 19.05
N GLU A 145 5.44 -17.86 19.01
CA GLU A 145 5.73 -16.79 18.04
C GLU A 145 5.65 -17.34 16.61
N GLY A 146 6.12 -18.55 16.37
CA GLY A 146 5.99 -19.23 15.08
C GLY A 146 4.54 -19.38 14.63
N ASP A 147 3.65 -19.75 15.52
CA ASP A 147 2.21 -19.88 15.23
C ASP A 147 1.60 -18.52 14.84
N TYR A 148 1.93 -17.46 15.59
CA TYR A 148 1.50 -16.11 15.25
C TYR A 148 1.93 -15.70 13.83
N TRP A 149 3.23 -15.90 13.51
CA TRP A 149 3.76 -15.51 12.21
C TRP A 149 3.18 -16.32 11.06
N ASN A 150 2.94 -17.61 11.27
CA ASN A 150 2.29 -18.47 10.29
C ASN A 150 0.88 -17.96 9.97
N HIS A 151 0.08 -17.65 10.99
CA HIS A 151 -1.26 -17.10 10.80
C HIS A 151 -1.22 -15.74 10.11
N LEU A 152 -0.34 -14.84 10.52
CA LEU A 152 -0.22 -13.51 9.92
C LEU A 152 0.24 -13.58 8.46
N THR A 153 1.25 -14.40 8.17
CA THR A 153 1.77 -14.59 6.82
C THR A 153 0.73 -15.20 5.90
N GLN A 154 0.02 -16.23 6.37
CA GLN A 154 -1.07 -16.83 5.64
C GLN A 154 -2.19 -15.83 5.35
N ALA A 155 -2.59 -15.03 6.35
CA ALA A 155 -3.60 -13.99 6.17
C ALA A 155 -3.18 -12.95 5.13
N MET A 156 -1.94 -12.47 5.20
CA MET A 156 -1.39 -11.50 4.26
C MET A 156 -1.32 -12.05 2.83
N ARG A 157 -0.89 -13.31 2.67
CA ARG A 157 -0.86 -13.98 1.37
C ARG A 157 -2.26 -14.11 0.79
N LEU A 158 -3.20 -14.69 1.52
CA LEU A 158 -4.58 -14.88 1.07
C LEU A 158 -5.27 -13.56 0.72
N ALA A 159 -5.05 -12.50 1.53
CA ALA A 159 -5.61 -11.18 1.26
C ALA A 159 -5.00 -10.54 0.01
N ARG A 160 -3.71 -10.81 -0.31
CA ARG A 160 -3.06 -10.32 -1.51
C ARG A 160 -3.55 -11.07 -2.77
N ASP A 161 -3.61 -12.38 -2.69
CA ASP A 161 -3.94 -13.24 -3.83
C ASP A 161 -5.43 -13.18 -4.21
N GLY A 162 -6.24 -12.48 -3.44
CA GLY A 162 -7.67 -12.28 -3.73
C GLY A 162 -8.50 -13.56 -3.69
N MET A 163 -8.00 -14.61 -3.07
CA MET A 163 -8.64 -15.92 -3.04
C MET A 163 -9.92 -15.97 -2.17
N ALA A 164 -10.87 -15.12 -2.48
CA ALA A 164 -12.23 -15.24 -1.94
C ALA A 164 -12.93 -16.55 -2.39
N THR A 165 -12.43 -17.18 -3.46
CA THR A 165 -13.03 -18.33 -4.14
C THR A 165 -12.71 -19.69 -3.48
N THR A 166 -11.69 -19.78 -2.65
CA THR A 166 -11.27 -21.07 -2.05
C THR A 166 -11.93 -21.39 -0.71
N GLY A 167 -12.88 -20.58 -0.24
CA GLY A 167 -13.48 -20.75 1.09
C GLY A 167 -12.52 -20.44 2.24
N MET A 168 -11.26 -20.12 1.96
CA MET A 168 -10.30 -19.69 2.97
C MET A 168 -10.56 -18.24 3.35
N ASN A 169 -11.07 -18.06 4.54
CA ASN A 169 -11.37 -16.76 5.09
C ASN A 169 -10.09 -16.12 5.64
N TRP A 170 -9.40 -15.30 4.81
CA TRP A 170 -8.19 -14.58 5.24
C TRP A 170 -8.43 -13.70 6.49
N ALA A 171 -9.66 -13.23 6.69
CA ALA A 171 -10.02 -12.49 7.90
C ALA A 171 -10.03 -13.41 9.14
N ALA A 172 -10.32 -14.71 8.97
CA ALA A 172 -10.18 -15.67 10.07
C ALA A 172 -8.71 -15.89 10.43
N SER A 173 -7.81 -15.91 9.44
CA SER A 173 -6.37 -16.02 9.68
C SER A 173 -5.81 -14.78 10.41
N TYR A 174 -6.26 -13.56 10.09
CA TYR A 174 -5.90 -12.37 10.88
C TYR A 174 -6.38 -12.45 12.33
N ARG A 175 -7.60 -12.94 12.55
CA ARG A 175 -8.12 -13.16 13.90
C ARG A 175 -7.40 -14.29 14.64
N ALA A 176 -6.91 -15.29 13.93
CA ALA A 176 -6.06 -16.32 14.52
C ALA A 176 -4.71 -15.71 14.95
N ALA A 177 -4.08 -14.89 14.12
CA ALA A 177 -2.87 -14.14 14.49
C ALA A 177 -3.12 -13.24 15.72
N ASP A 178 -4.23 -12.50 15.77
CA ASP A 178 -4.58 -11.67 16.94
C ASP A 178 -4.71 -12.51 18.22
N ARG A 179 -5.27 -13.74 18.13
CA ARG A 179 -5.41 -14.63 19.30
C ARG A 179 -4.12 -15.31 19.73
N THR A 180 -3.20 -15.57 18.80
CA THR A 180 -1.90 -16.19 19.08
C THR A 180 -0.79 -15.17 19.35
N ALA A 181 -1.12 -13.88 19.29
CA ALA A 181 -0.19 -12.81 19.62
C ALA A 181 0.27 -12.89 21.07
N LEU A 182 1.58 -12.74 21.28
CA LEU A 182 2.20 -12.84 22.58
C LEU A 182 2.29 -11.50 23.31
N ASP A 183 2.25 -10.41 22.53
CA ASP A 183 2.33 -9.05 23.04
C ASP A 183 1.40 -8.09 22.30
N ASP A 184 1.27 -6.89 22.82
CA ASP A 184 0.41 -5.86 22.24
C ASP A 184 0.92 -5.36 20.88
N PHE A 185 2.23 -5.47 20.61
CA PHE A 185 2.78 -5.12 19.31
C PHE A 185 2.31 -6.10 18.24
N GLN A 186 2.39 -7.40 18.49
CA GLN A 186 1.91 -8.44 17.58
C GLN A 186 0.39 -8.29 17.35
N ARG A 187 -0.38 -8.06 18.41
CA ARG A 187 -1.83 -7.81 18.32
C ARG A 187 -2.14 -6.58 17.47
N ALA A 188 -1.49 -5.46 17.78
CA ALA A 188 -1.67 -4.21 17.04
C ALA A 188 -1.30 -4.37 15.55
N LEU A 189 -0.21 -5.08 15.27
CA LEU A 189 0.22 -5.36 13.90
C LEU A 189 -0.79 -6.22 13.13
N ALA A 190 -1.29 -7.31 13.71
CA ALA A 190 -2.28 -8.17 13.08
C ALA A 190 -3.56 -7.40 12.74
N ILE A 191 -4.05 -6.59 13.68
CA ILE A 191 -5.26 -5.77 13.50
C ILE A 191 -5.03 -4.67 12.46
N LEU A 192 -3.86 -4.01 12.45
CA LEU A 192 -3.53 -3.03 11.43
C LEU A 192 -3.53 -3.67 10.03
N LYS A 193 -2.88 -4.83 9.89
CA LYS A 193 -2.84 -5.56 8.61
C LYS A 193 -4.22 -6.02 8.16
N GLU A 194 -5.07 -6.47 9.07
CA GLU A 194 -6.49 -6.77 8.79
C GLU A 194 -7.21 -5.54 8.24
N SER A 195 -7.04 -4.37 8.88
CA SER A 195 -7.66 -3.12 8.42
C SER A 195 -7.23 -2.75 7.01
N LEU A 196 -5.93 -2.80 6.72
CA LEU A 196 -5.38 -2.50 5.40
C LEU A 196 -5.90 -3.48 4.33
N ALA A 197 -6.05 -4.76 4.67
CA ALA A 197 -6.61 -5.76 3.79
C ALA A 197 -8.09 -5.46 3.48
N TRP A 198 -8.93 -5.18 4.48
CA TRP A 198 -10.32 -4.78 4.26
C TRP A 198 -10.46 -3.53 3.39
N ARG A 199 -9.60 -2.53 3.58
CA ARG A 199 -9.55 -1.34 2.73
C ARG A 199 -9.25 -1.70 1.28
N ARG A 200 -8.23 -2.53 1.03
CA ARG A 200 -7.84 -3.00 -0.31
C ARG A 200 -9.00 -3.71 -1.02
N HIS A 201 -9.77 -4.50 -0.29
CA HIS A 201 -10.98 -5.15 -0.79
C HIS A 201 -12.23 -4.24 -0.85
N GLY A 202 -12.08 -2.94 -0.64
CA GLY A 202 -13.16 -1.96 -0.72
C GLY A 202 -14.15 -1.99 0.45
N ASN A 203 -13.89 -2.78 1.50
CA ASN A 203 -14.77 -2.86 2.67
C ASN A 203 -14.35 -1.89 3.77
N VAL A 204 -14.62 -0.61 3.54
CA VAL A 204 -14.25 0.48 4.45
C VAL A 204 -14.84 0.27 5.87
N ARG A 205 -16.08 -0.24 5.96
CA ARG A 205 -16.74 -0.49 7.25
C ARG A 205 -15.98 -1.48 8.14
N ARG A 206 -15.50 -2.60 7.56
CA ARG A 206 -14.70 -3.60 8.29
C ARG A 206 -13.30 -3.09 8.59
N SER A 207 -12.73 -2.30 7.70
CA SER A 207 -11.46 -1.61 7.94
C SER A 207 -11.55 -0.69 9.16
N GLU A 208 -12.61 0.13 9.27
CA GLU A 208 -12.86 0.99 10.41
C GLU A 208 -13.07 0.22 11.71
N ALA A 209 -13.83 -0.88 11.64
CA ALA A 209 -14.04 -1.72 12.82
C ALA A 209 -12.72 -2.30 13.35
N ALA A 210 -11.79 -2.67 12.45
CA ALA A 210 -10.44 -3.10 12.84
C ALA A 210 -9.62 -1.93 13.42
N LEU A 211 -9.65 -0.74 12.80
CA LEU A 211 -8.96 0.44 13.34
C LEU A 211 -9.50 0.87 14.71
N ASN A 212 -10.79 0.74 14.97
CA ASN A 212 -11.38 1.01 16.28
C ASN A 212 -10.87 0.02 17.36
N ARG A 213 -10.65 -1.25 17.00
CA ARG A 213 -10.02 -2.22 17.91
C ARG A 213 -8.55 -1.85 18.16
N LEU A 214 -7.82 -1.51 17.09
CA LEU A 214 -6.44 -1.07 17.19
C LEU A 214 -6.31 0.18 18.08
N GLY A 215 -7.19 1.16 17.91
CA GLY A 215 -7.21 2.39 18.69
C GLY A 215 -7.29 2.13 20.20
N LYS A 216 -8.04 1.11 20.63
CA LYS A 216 -8.12 0.75 22.06
C LYS A 216 -6.77 0.28 22.62
N ILE A 217 -5.96 -0.39 21.82
CA ILE A 217 -4.60 -0.81 22.20
C ILE A 217 -3.68 0.41 22.23
N LEU A 218 -3.71 1.21 21.17
CA LEU A 218 -2.78 2.35 21.00
C LEU A 218 -3.10 3.53 21.94
N GLN A 219 -4.31 3.62 22.48
CA GLN A 219 -4.70 4.64 23.46
C GLN A 219 -4.25 4.30 24.90
N SER A 220 -3.75 3.10 25.14
CA SER A 220 -3.16 2.75 26.43
C SER A 220 -1.93 3.62 26.69
N GLU A 221 -1.85 4.27 27.86
CA GLU A 221 -0.70 5.10 28.25
C GLU A 221 0.62 4.32 28.27
N ALA A 222 0.54 3.01 28.56
CA ALA A 222 1.72 2.14 28.59
C ALA A 222 2.16 1.68 27.19
N VAL A 223 1.23 1.52 26.24
CA VAL A 223 1.48 0.83 24.96
C VAL A 223 1.57 1.82 23.81
N GLY A 224 0.68 2.79 23.72
CA GLY A 224 0.59 3.71 22.58
C GLY A 224 1.89 4.45 22.28
N PRO A 225 2.57 5.07 23.26
CA PRO A 225 3.84 5.78 23.05
C PRO A 225 4.98 4.88 22.58
N SER A 226 4.95 3.58 22.92
CA SER A 226 5.98 2.62 22.50
C SER A 226 5.82 2.17 21.03
N MET A 227 4.67 2.45 20.40
CA MET A 227 4.34 2.00 19.04
C MET A 227 4.09 3.16 18.06
N PRO A 228 4.97 4.17 17.97
CA PRO A 228 4.69 5.37 17.17
C PRO A 228 4.49 5.07 15.67
N THR A 229 5.17 4.06 15.14
CA THR A 229 5.00 3.63 13.75
C THR A 229 3.60 3.05 13.49
N LEU A 230 3.09 2.20 14.39
CA LEU A 230 1.75 1.64 14.26
C LEU A 230 0.68 2.72 14.44
N SER A 231 0.89 3.65 15.38
CA SER A 231 -0.01 4.79 15.62
C SER A 231 -0.08 5.71 14.40
N ALA A 232 1.06 6.05 13.79
CA ALA A 232 1.10 6.85 12.58
C ALA A 232 0.43 6.12 11.40
N MET A 233 0.71 4.82 11.20
CA MET A 233 0.06 4.03 10.16
C MET A 233 -1.44 3.89 10.38
N ALA A 234 -1.92 3.75 11.62
CA ALA A 234 -3.35 3.72 11.93
C ALA A 234 -4.03 5.07 11.58
N SER A 235 -3.37 6.18 11.88
CA SER A 235 -3.84 7.53 11.52
C SER A 235 -3.93 7.71 10.01
N VAL A 236 -2.90 7.30 9.27
CA VAL A 236 -2.91 7.33 7.79
C VAL A 236 -4.00 6.42 7.23
N ALA A 237 -4.17 5.20 7.76
CA ALA A 237 -5.23 4.28 7.33
C ALA A 237 -6.63 4.84 7.60
N THR A 238 -6.82 5.56 8.69
CA THR A 238 -8.08 6.26 9.01
C THR A 238 -8.35 7.38 7.99
N ALA A 239 -7.34 8.17 7.64
CA ALA A 239 -7.46 9.19 6.61
C ALA A 239 -7.78 8.58 5.22
N TRP A 240 -7.16 7.46 4.86
CA TRP A 240 -7.50 6.70 3.66
C TRP A 240 -8.95 6.21 3.64
N ASN A 241 -9.48 5.74 4.78
CA ASN A 241 -10.88 5.32 4.87
C ASN A 241 -11.84 6.51 4.67
N SER A 242 -11.51 7.68 5.21
CA SER A 242 -12.27 8.91 4.96
C SER A 242 -12.24 9.30 3.49
N TYR A 243 -11.07 9.23 2.84
CA TYR A 243 -10.93 9.45 1.40
C TYR A 243 -11.80 8.48 0.58
N ALA A 244 -11.76 7.18 0.91
CA ALA A 244 -12.54 6.15 0.22
C ALA A 244 -14.06 6.35 0.35
N ARG A 245 -14.53 6.97 1.44
CA ARG A 245 -15.94 7.38 1.61
C ARG A 245 -16.30 8.66 0.87
N GLY A 246 -15.32 9.37 0.33
CA GLY A 246 -15.52 10.70 -0.26
C GLY A 246 -15.53 11.84 0.76
N ASP A 247 -15.17 11.58 2.01
CA ASP A 247 -15.02 12.62 3.03
C ASP A 247 -13.61 13.23 2.96
N ILE A 248 -13.43 14.05 1.93
CA ILE A 248 -12.14 14.67 1.60
C ILE A 248 -11.67 15.61 2.73
N ARG A 249 -12.60 16.36 3.35
CA ARG A 249 -12.26 17.27 4.45
C ARG A 249 -11.71 16.53 5.66
N GLN A 250 -12.35 15.44 6.05
CA GLN A 250 -11.89 14.63 7.18
C GLN A 250 -10.55 13.96 6.88
N SER A 251 -10.33 13.54 5.63
CA SER A 251 -9.06 12.97 5.20
C SER A 251 -7.92 13.98 5.31
N HIS A 252 -8.10 15.21 4.81
CA HIS A 252 -7.13 16.31 4.98
C HIS A 252 -6.86 16.58 6.46
N ALA A 253 -7.90 16.82 7.25
CA ALA A 253 -7.77 17.11 8.67
C ALA A 253 -7.06 15.98 9.44
N GLY A 254 -7.23 14.73 9.02
CA GLY A 254 -6.53 13.58 9.58
C GLY A 254 -5.02 13.63 9.32
N LEU A 255 -4.62 13.91 8.08
CA LEU A 255 -3.21 14.04 7.72
C LEU A 255 -2.56 15.29 8.35
N ASP A 256 -3.28 16.41 8.43
CA ASP A 256 -2.77 17.65 9.04
C ASP A 256 -2.55 17.46 10.54
N ARG A 257 -3.46 16.80 11.26
CA ARG A 257 -3.27 16.44 12.67
C ARG A 257 -2.06 15.54 12.87
N LEU A 258 -1.88 14.54 12.01
CA LEU A 258 -0.74 13.64 12.06
C LEU A 258 0.59 14.40 11.84
N ALA A 259 0.62 15.34 10.90
CA ALA A 259 1.79 16.17 10.62
C ALA A 259 2.10 17.20 11.72
N ALA A 260 1.08 17.64 12.46
CA ALA A 260 1.21 18.56 13.57
C ALA A 260 1.53 17.88 14.92
N ASP A 261 1.36 16.56 15.01
CA ASP A 261 1.63 15.80 16.23
C ASP A 261 3.13 15.71 16.50
N GLN A 262 3.57 16.23 17.64
CA GLN A 262 4.99 16.28 17.99
C GLN A 262 5.67 14.91 18.12
N PHE A 263 4.90 13.85 18.42
CA PHE A 263 5.41 12.48 18.58
C PHE A 263 5.33 11.67 17.28
N LEU A 264 4.33 11.91 16.43
CA LEU A 264 4.08 11.15 15.22
C LEU A 264 4.67 11.80 13.95
N ALA A 265 4.80 13.13 13.91
CA ALA A 265 5.43 13.83 12.78
C ALA A 265 6.88 13.33 12.50
N PRO A 266 7.72 13.08 13.51
CA PRO A 266 9.03 12.46 13.26
C PRO A 266 8.94 11.08 12.59
N VAL A 267 7.87 10.31 12.85
CA VAL A 267 7.69 9.00 12.20
C VAL A 267 7.48 9.17 10.70
N ILE A 268 6.67 10.15 10.27
CA ILE A 268 6.51 10.45 8.84
C ILE A 268 7.87 10.80 8.23
N ARG A 269 8.66 11.61 8.90
CA ARG A 269 9.96 12.09 8.40
C ARG A 269 10.99 10.96 8.27
N TYR A 270 11.07 10.06 9.25
CA TYR A 270 12.17 9.09 9.36
C TYR A 270 11.79 7.65 9.02
N ASN A 271 10.50 7.34 8.88
CA ASN A 271 10.05 6.00 8.45
C ASN A 271 9.55 6.08 7.00
N PRO A 272 10.32 5.58 6.02
CA PRO A 272 9.96 5.70 4.60
C PRO A 272 8.62 5.03 4.27
N ARG A 273 8.26 3.94 4.97
CA ARG A 273 6.98 3.27 4.73
C ARG A 273 5.78 4.11 5.15
N VAL A 274 5.87 4.77 6.30
CA VAL A 274 4.81 5.69 6.76
C VAL A 274 4.77 6.93 5.87
N ARG A 275 5.95 7.47 5.54
CA ARG A 275 6.08 8.64 4.65
C ARG A 275 5.45 8.39 3.30
N PHE A 276 5.71 7.22 2.69
CA PHE A 276 5.08 6.82 1.44
C PHE A 276 3.55 6.87 1.52
N GLU A 277 2.94 6.17 2.48
CA GLU A 277 1.48 6.11 2.60
C GLU A 277 0.86 7.50 2.85
N TYR A 278 1.53 8.32 3.67
CA TYR A 278 1.13 9.70 3.94
C TYR A 278 1.17 10.57 2.68
N LEU A 279 2.31 10.57 1.96
CA LEU A 279 2.51 11.40 0.78
C LEU A 279 1.63 10.98 -0.39
N ASN A 280 1.46 9.68 -0.60
CA ASN A 280 0.59 9.17 -1.66
C ASN A 280 -0.86 9.62 -1.45
N LEU A 281 -1.39 9.52 -0.23
CA LEU A 281 -2.73 10.04 0.07
C LEU A 281 -2.79 11.57 -0.07
N ARG A 282 -1.79 12.28 0.44
CA ARG A 282 -1.69 13.74 0.34
C ARG A 282 -1.73 14.21 -1.12
N ALA A 283 -0.98 13.52 -1.98
CA ALA A 283 -0.99 13.78 -3.41
C ALA A 283 -2.36 13.59 -4.06
N LEU A 284 -3.08 12.52 -3.69
CA LEU A 284 -4.43 12.28 -4.21
C LEU A 284 -5.44 13.33 -3.74
N LEU A 285 -5.27 13.85 -2.52
CA LEU A 285 -6.09 14.94 -2.01
C LEU A 285 -5.81 16.24 -2.78
N HIS A 286 -4.55 16.62 -2.97
CA HIS A 286 -4.17 17.77 -3.79
C HIS A 286 -4.65 17.63 -5.25
N LYS A 287 -4.51 16.42 -5.83
CA LYS A 287 -5.06 16.13 -7.15
C LYS A 287 -6.57 16.37 -7.19
N GLY A 288 -7.31 15.90 -6.19
CA GLY A 288 -8.74 16.14 -6.07
C GLY A 288 -9.07 17.63 -6.06
N SER A 289 -8.39 18.41 -5.21
CA SER A 289 -8.56 19.86 -5.12
C SER A 289 -8.24 20.59 -6.43
N ALA A 290 -7.18 20.17 -7.12
CA ALA A 290 -6.81 20.74 -8.43
C ALA A 290 -7.85 20.47 -9.51
N LEU A 291 -8.54 19.31 -9.46
CA LEU A 291 -9.52 18.90 -10.47
C LEU A 291 -10.94 19.39 -10.18
N GLU A 292 -11.23 19.89 -8.97
CA GLU A 292 -12.54 20.44 -8.64
C GLU A 292 -12.82 21.74 -9.39
N ASP A 293 -13.91 21.76 -10.19
CA ASP A 293 -14.28 22.87 -11.08
C ASP A 293 -15.33 23.83 -10.45
N LYS A 294 -15.47 23.81 -9.13
CA LYS A 294 -16.52 24.60 -8.46
C LYS A 294 -16.05 26.02 -8.10
N GLY A 295 -15.76 26.84 -9.11
CA GLY A 295 -15.46 28.25 -8.90
C GLY A 295 -14.13 28.54 -8.20
N ALA A 296 -13.26 27.55 -8.08
CA ALA A 296 -11.92 27.74 -7.54
C ALA A 296 -11.07 28.54 -8.54
N ASP A 297 -10.31 29.51 -8.03
CA ASP A 297 -9.35 30.27 -8.82
C ASP A 297 -8.37 29.33 -9.54
N ARG A 298 -8.09 29.63 -10.80
CA ARG A 298 -7.15 28.87 -11.62
C ARG A 298 -5.76 28.79 -10.99
N VAL A 299 -5.30 29.85 -10.35
CA VAL A 299 -3.99 29.91 -9.67
C VAL A 299 -3.98 28.92 -8.51
N PHE A 300 -5.03 28.88 -7.69
CA PHE A 300 -5.17 27.88 -6.62
C PHE A 300 -5.11 26.46 -7.20
N ARG A 301 -5.83 26.17 -8.26
CA ARG A 301 -5.86 24.83 -8.90
C ARG A 301 -4.49 24.43 -9.44
N MET A 302 -3.75 25.36 -10.05
CA MET A 302 -2.39 25.12 -10.51
C MET A 302 -1.43 24.84 -9.35
N ASN A 303 -1.51 25.60 -8.27
CA ASN A 303 -0.71 25.36 -7.06
C ASN A 303 -1.01 23.99 -6.44
N GLU A 304 -2.27 23.58 -6.40
CA GLU A 304 -2.64 22.24 -5.93
C GLU A 304 -2.14 21.13 -6.86
N ALA A 305 -2.13 21.36 -8.17
CA ALA A 305 -1.56 20.42 -9.14
C ALA A 305 -0.05 20.26 -8.95
N GLU A 306 0.69 21.32 -8.74
CA GLU A 306 2.13 21.27 -8.44
C GLU A 306 2.41 20.52 -7.14
N LYS A 307 1.66 20.81 -6.07
CA LYS A 307 1.75 20.08 -4.79
C LYS A 307 1.46 18.58 -4.97
N ALA A 308 0.48 18.22 -5.80
CA ALA A 308 0.16 16.83 -6.07
C ALA A 308 1.32 16.09 -6.73
N ILE A 309 1.94 16.68 -7.75
CA ILE A 309 3.08 16.08 -8.45
C ILE A 309 4.32 16.00 -7.55
N SER A 310 4.61 17.06 -6.77
CA SER A 310 5.70 17.05 -5.79
C SER A 310 5.51 15.92 -4.77
N ALA A 311 4.32 15.81 -4.18
CA ALA A 311 4.01 14.77 -3.21
C ALA A 311 4.08 13.35 -3.82
N LEU A 312 3.68 13.15 -5.09
CA LEU A 312 3.86 11.87 -5.78
C LEU A 312 5.34 11.56 -6.00
N SER A 313 6.15 12.53 -6.39
CA SER A 313 7.60 12.34 -6.55
C SER A 313 8.27 11.95 -5.23
N GLU A 314 7.94 12.65 -4.15
CA GLU A 314 8.44 12.33 -2.81
C GLU A 314 7.92 10.97 -2.31
N ALA A 315 6.68 10.61 -2.63
CA ALA A 315 6.12 9.29 -2.32
C ALA A 315 6.87 8.17 -3.06
N LEU A 316 7.23 8.38 -4.34
CA LEU A 316 8.02 7.44 -5.11
C LEU A 316 9.41 7.25 -4.49
N GLN A 317 10.08 8.33 -4.13
CA GLN A 317 11.35 8.27 -3.42
C GLN A 317 11.22 7.51 -2.10
N ALA A 318 10.20 7.80 -1.30
CA ALA A 318 9.94 7.11 -0.04
C ALA A 318 9.66 5.60 -0.25
N ALA A 319 8.98 5.22 -1.34
CA ALA A 319 8.75 3.83 -1.69
C ALA A 319 10.07 3.08 -1.95
N TYR A 320 10.99 3.69 -2.71
CA TYR A 320 12.31 3.11 -2.96
C TYR A 320 13.19 3.08 -1.69
N GLU A 321 13.15 4.11 -0.87
CA GLU A 321 13.85 4.11 0.43
C GLU A 321 13.32 3.04 1.39
N ALA A 322 12.04 2.69 1.27
CA ALA A 322 11.42 1.60 2.03
C ALA A 322 11.67 0.21 1.45
N ASP A 323 12.41 0.09 0.35
CA ASP A 323 12.56 -1.16 -0.44
C ASP A 323 11.19 -1.78 -0.80
N SER A 324 10.18 -0.94 -1.04
CA SER A 324 8.81 -1.38 -1.30
C SER A 324 8.45 -1.21 -2.77
N VAL A 325 8.66 -2.26 -3.54
CA VAL A 325 8.32 -2.30 -4.96
C VAL A 325 6.80 -2.13 -5.18
N GLU A 326 6.00 -2.74 -4.31
CA GLU A 326 4.53 -2.58 -4.33
C GLU A 326 4.11 -1.10 -4.21
N ALA A 327 4.78 -0.36 -3.32
CA ALA A 327 4.51 1.06 -3.16
C ALA A 327 4.93 1.87 -4.39
N ALA A 328 6.08 1.55 -4.99
CA ALA A 328 6.55 2.20 -6.21
C ALA A 328 5.59 1.97 -7.39
N GLN A 329 5.00 0.78 -7.49
CA GLN A 329 3.98 0.45 -8.50
C GLN A 329 2.75 1.38 -8.38
N ASP A 330 2.18 1.51 -7.18
CA ASP A 330 1.00 2.35 -6.95
C ASP A 330 1.28 3.83 -7.30
N VAL A 331 2.44 4.35 -6.93
CA VAL A 331 2.80 5.75 -7.20
C VAL A 331 3.05 5.97 -8.68
N ALA A 332 3.74 5.06 -9.37
CA ALA A 332 3.98 5.16 -10.80
C ALA A 332 2.65 5.25 -11.58
N ALA A 333 1.66 4.41 -11.23
CA ALA A 333 0.33 4.50 -11.82
C ALA A 333 -0.34 5.86 -11.54
N ASN A 334 -0.25 6.34 -10.30
CA ASN A 334 -0.81 7.63 -9.91
C ASN A 334 -0.13 8.81 -10.64
N ILE A 335 1.19 8.78 -10.85
CA ILE A 335 1.90 9.81 -11.64
C ILE A 335 1.39 9.82 -13.07
N GLY A 336 1.39 8.68 -13.75
CA GLY A 336 0.97 8.61 -15.16
C GLY A 336 -0.45 9.12 -15.38
N TRP A 337 -1.39 8.67 -14.55
CA TRP A 337 -2.78 9.12 -14.63
C TRP A 337 -2.95 10.60 -14.27
N THR A 338 -2.23 11.09 -13.27
CA THR A 338 -2.31 12.49 -12.83
C THR A 338 -1.76 13.46 -13.87
N LEU A 339 -0.63 13.14 -14.50
CA LEU A 339 -0.06 13.94 -15.59
C LEU A 339 -1.05 14.11 -16.73
N TRP A 340 -1.70 13.01 -17.14
CA TRP A 340 -2.72 13.05 -18.19
C TRP A 340 -3.88 13.98 -17.83
N LEU A 341 -4.44 13.86 -16.63
CA LEU A 341 -5.56 14.70 -16.20
C LEU A 341 -5.19 16.19 -16.10
N PHE A 342 -4.01 16.49 -15.58
CA PHE A 342 -3.55 17.86 -15.43
C PHE A 342 -3.25 18.52 -16.78
N TRP A 343 -2.73 17.77 -17.73
CA TRP A 343 -2.58 18.27 -19.09
C TRP A 343 -3.92 18.60 -19.73
N GLN A 344 -4.91 17.73 -19.63
CA GLN A 344 -6.25 17.98 -20.18
C GLN A 344 -6.89 19.25 -19.63
N GLN A 345 -6.62 19.59 -18.38
CA GLN A 345 -7.13 20.79 -17.72
C GLN A 345 -6.16 21.96 -17.72
N ARG A 346 -5.00 21.81 -18.36
CA ARG A 346 -3.93 22.81 -18.42
C ARG A 346 -3.52 23.35 -17.05
N LEU A 347 -3.28 22.46 -16.11
CA LEU A 347 -2.97 22.77 -14.72
C LEU A 347 -1.45 22.77 -14.39
N LEU A 348 -0.61 22.26 -15.29
CA LEU A 348 0.84 22.21 -15.09
C LEU A 348 1.55 22.94 -16.23
N ALA A 349 2.19 24.05 -15.94
CA ALA A 349 2.88 24.88 -16.94
C ALA A 349 3.89 24.07 -17.78
N VAL A 350 4.64 23.18 -17.16
CA VAL A 350 5.70 22.40 -17.81
C VAL A 350 5.21 21.41 -18.89
N ILE A 351 3.94 21.08 -18.91
CA ILE A 351 3.35 20.15 -19.89
C ILE A 351 2.22 20.76 -20.74
N ASN A 352 1.78 21.98 -20.41
CA ASN A 352 0.60 22.59 -21.04
C ASN A 352 0.75 22.76 -22.56
N ASP A 353 1.98 23.05 -23.02
CA ASP A 353 2.28 23.32 -24.43
C ASP A 353 2.73 22.06 -25.20
N GLN A 354 2.79 20.91 -24.53
CA GLN A 354 3.09 19.66 -25.18
C GLN A 354 1.90 19.17 -26.02
N ASP A 355 2.20 18.54 -27.16
CA ASP A 355 1.18 17.90 -27.97
C ASP A 355 0.58 16.66 -27.27
N VAL A 356 -0.62 16.28 -27.68
CA VAL A 356 -1.37 15.18 -27.06
C VAL A 356 -0.59 13.85 -27.06
N HIS A 357 0.12 13.55 -28.13
CA HIS A 357 0.83 12.26 -28.24
C HIS A 357 2.07 12.21 -27.33
N SER A 358 2.76 13.32 -27.17
CA SER A 358 3.88 13.43 -26.21
C SER A 358 3.42 13.19 -24.79
N VAL A 359 2.30 13.78 -24.37
CA VAL A 359 1.77 13.60 -23.01
C VAL A 359 1.19 12.20 -22.82
N GLN A 360 0.47 11.68 -23.83
CA GLN A 360 0.02 10.28 -23.80
C GLN A 360 1.22 9.34 -23.62
N GLY A 361 2.28 9.50 -24.44
CA GLY A 361 3.48 8.70 -24.35
C GLY A 361 4.16 8.76 -22.97
N THR A 362 4.28 9.96 -22.40
CA THR A 362 4.87 10.13 -21.07
C THR A 362 4.01 9.48 -19.98
N SER A 363 2.70 9.68 -20.01
CA SER A 363 1.77 9.10 -19.05
C SER A 363 1.74 7.56 -19.15
N LEU A 364 1.76 7.03 -20.37
CA LEU A 364 1.79 5.58 -20.61
C LEU A 364 3.10 4.92 -20.16
N ARG A 365 4.24 5.62 -20.25
CA ARG A 365 5.51 5.09 -19.71
C ARG A 365 5.45 4.89 -18.20
N TRP A 366 4.84 5.80 -17.47
CA TRP A 366 4.63 5.65 -16.03
C TRP A 366 3.70 4.48 -15.69
N LEU A 367 2.62 4.32 -16.43
CA LEU A 367 1.73 3.16 -16.27
C LEU A 367 2.42 1.86 -16.69
N GLY A 368 3.26 1.91 -17.73
CA GLY A 368 4.09 0.78 -18.15
C GLY A 368 5.06 0.35 -17.07
N LEU A 369 5.69 1.29 -16.37
CA LEU A 369 6.54 1.00 -15.21
C LEU A 369 5.73 0.29 -14.11
N SER A 370 4.55 0.82 -13.79
CA SER A 370 3.67 0.22 -12.79
C SER A 370 3.31 -1.24 -13.14
N GLU A 371 2.91 -1.47 -14.38
CA GLU A 371 2.53 -2.81 -14.86
C GLU A 371 3.73 -3.76 -14.91
N TRP A 372 4.89 -3.29 -15.34
CA TRP A 372 6.14 -4.07 -15.33
C TRP A 372 6.52 -4.51 -13.92
N ILE A 373 6.34 -3.64 -12.92
CA ILE A 373 6.58 -3.98 -11.52
C ILE A 373 5.59 -5.08 -11.06
N CYS A 374 4.30 -4.95 -11.40
CA CYS A 374 3.30 -5.97 -11.08
C CYS A 374 3.69 -7.34 -11.65
N ASP A 375 4.06 -7.38 -12.92
CA ASP A 375 4.41 -8.59 -13.65
C ASP A 375 5.70 -9.23 -13.11
N ARG A 376 6.73 -8.42 -12.90
CA ARG A 376 8.07 -8.90 -12.52
C ARG A 376 8.19 -9.35 -11.07
N PHE A 377 7.47 -8.71 -10.17
CA PHE A 377 7.59 -8.96 -8.73
C PHE A 377 6.38 -9.69 -8.12
N GLY A 378 5.43 -10.11 -8.94
CA GLY A 378 4.29 -10.91 -8.53
C GLY A 378 3.40 -10.18 -7.51
N VAL A 379 3.20 -8.88 -7.69
CA VAL A 379 2.44 -8.02 -6.77
C VAL A 379 0.93 -8.20 -6.99
N GLY A 380 0.44 -9.43 -6.94
CA GLY A 380 -1.00 -9.71 -6.98
C GLY A 380 -1.66 -9.58 -8.35
N GLY A 381 -0.89 -9.73 -9.46
CA GLY A 381 -1.40 -9.60 -10.84
C GLY A 381 -1.54 -8.16 -11.31
N SER A 382 -1.97 -7.95 -12.55
CA SER A 382 -2.20 -6.62 -13.13
C SER A 382 -3.24 -5.86 -12.32
N SER A 383 -2.98 -4.58 -12.02
CA SER A 383 -3.98 -3.72 -11.41
C SER A 383 -5.11 -3.40 -12.40
N ALA A 384 -6.35 -3.62 -12.00
CA ALA A 384 -7.50 -3.18 -12.82
C ALA A 384 -7.42 -1.68 -13.16
N TRP A 385 -6.89 -0.88 -12.25
CA TRP A 385 -6.71 0.56 -12.47
C TRP A 385 -5.64 0.85 -13.54
N ASN A 386 -4.55 0.07 -13.60
CA ASN A 386 -3.57 0.23 -14.67
C ASN A 386 -4.22 0.00 -16.04
N THR A 387 -4.99 -1.08 -16.19
CA THR A 387 -5.71 -1.36 -17.43
C THR A 387 -6.68 -0.23 -17.78
N VAL A 388 -7.50 0.22 -16.82
CA VAL A 388 -8.45 1.32 -17.03
C VAL A 388 -7.74 2.61 -17.45
N PHE A 389 -6.66 2.99 -16.77
CA PHE A 389 -5.94 4.24 -17.06
C PHE A 389 -5.22 4.18 -18.40
N VAL A 390 -4.57 3.04 -18.71
CA VAL A 390 -3.95 2.82 -20.02
C VAL A 390 -4.97 3.00 -21.13
N LEU A 391 -6.13 2.34 -21.02
CA LEU A 391 -7.19 2.42 -22.03
C LEU A 391 -7.77 3.82 -22.14
N ARG A 392 -8.00 4.53 -21.03
CA ARG A 392 -8.48 5.92 -21.05
C ARG A 392 -7.50 6.88 -21.67
N ILE A 393 -6.24 6.80 -21.34
CA ILE A 393 -5.20 7.62 -21.94
C ILE A 393 -5.11 7.31 -23.44
N ALA A 394 -5.10 6.03 -23.81
CA ALA A 394 -5.02 5.61 -25.20
C ALA A 394 -6.15 6.17 -26.08
N ARG A 395 -7.37 6.25 -25.56
CA ARG A 395 -8.51 6.85 -26.28
C ARG A 395 -8.69 8.36 -26.11
N GLY A 396 -7.85 9.00 -25.31
CA GLY A 396 -7.98 10.43 -24.99
C GLY A 396 -9.08 10.74 -23.96
N GLY A 397 -9.46 9.75 -23.14
CA GLY A 397 -10.51 9.88 -22.13
C GLY A 397 -10.09 10.67 -20.89
N CYS A 398 -11.06 11.06 -20.06
CA CYS A 398 -10.85 11.83 -18.85
C CYS A 398 -11.27 11.08 -17.57
N ASP A 399 -11.15 11.76 -16.42
CA ASP A 399 -11.48 11.20 -15.12
C ASP A 399 -12.99 10.97 -14.95
N ASP A 400 -13.34 9.90 -14.27
CA ASP A 400 -14.69 9.55 -13.86
C ASP A 400 -15.29 10.50 -12.80
N ARG A 401 -14.46 11.29 -12.12
CA ARG A 401 -14.90 12.25 -11.10
C ARG A 401 -15.36 13.58 -11.67
N SER A 402 -14.94 13.92 -12.88
CA SER A 402 -15.26 15.21 -13.48
C SER A 402 -16.75 15.38 -13.80
N GLY A 403 -17.51 14.28 -13.89
CA GLY A 403 -18.90 14.28 -14.34
C GLY A 403 -19.08 14.80 -15.78
N ASP A 404 -18.00 15.06 -16.49
CA ASP A 404 -18.00 15.56 -17.85
C ASP A 404 -17.99 14.41 -18.85
N VAL A 405 -19.17 13.89 -19.09
CA VAL A 405 -19.38 12.77 -20.02
C VAL A 405 -19.01 13.14 -21.46
N LYS A 406 -19.06 14.42 -21.83
CA LYS A 406 -18.66 14.86 -23.17
C LYS A 406 -17.18 14.62 -23.43
N ARG A 407 -16.35 14.84 -22.41
CA ARG A 407 -14.92 14.50 -22.48
C ARG A 407 -14.68 12.99 -22.46
N PHE A 408 -15.55 12.23 -21.82
CA PHE A 408 -15.52 10.77 -21.88
C PHE A 408 -15.71 10.24 -23.31
N GLN A 409 -16.47 10.92 -24.12
CA GLN A 409 -16.71 10.59 -25.53
C GLN A 409 -15.63 11.07 -26.51
N SER A 410 -14.63 11.83 -26.07
CA SER A 410 -13.52 12.30 -26.93
C SER A 410 -12.58 11.13 -27.29
N GLN A 411 -11.92 11.14 -28.44
CA GLN A 411 -12.38 10.53 -29.62
C GLN A 411 -11.32 10.35 -30.70
N SER A 412 -10.04 10.38 -30.37
CA SER A 412 -8.99 9.95 -31.26
C SER A 412 -8.09 8.98 -30.49
N PRO A 413 -8.38 7.69 -30.58
CA PRO A 413 -7.53 6.71 -29.91
C PRO A 413 -6.12 6.77 -30.47
N LEU A 414 -5.15 6.72 -29.59
CA LEU A 414 -3.75 6.59 -29.97
C LEU A 414 -3.59 5.28 -30.77
N PRO A 415 -2.95 5.30 -31.95
CA PRO A 415 -2.67 4.09 -32.70
C PRO A 415 -1.90 3.07 -31.84
N VAL A 416 -2.22 1.78 -32.01
CA VAL A 416 -1.63 0.68 -31.23
C VAL A 416 -0.11 0.71 -31.31
N GLU A 417 0.44 0.98 -32.50
CA GLU A 417 1.89 1.05 -32.73
C GLU A 417 2.54 2.15 -31.89
N LYS A 418 1.93 3.34 -31.81
CA LYS A 418 2.44 4.45 -30.99
C LYS A 418 2.30 4.16 -29.49
N MET A 419 1.27 3.47 -29.08
CA MET A 419 1.10 3.06 -27.70
C MET A 419 2.14 2.01 -27.29
N LEU A 420 2.39 1.02 -28.14
CA LEU A 420 3.43 0.02 -27.91
C LEU A 420 4.83 0.64 -27.89
N GLU A 421 5.08 1.63 -28.73
CA GLU A 421 6.33 2.40 -28.70
C GLU A 421 6.52 3.14 -27.36
N ALA A 422 5.48 3.81 -26.86
CA ALA A 422 5.53 4.54 -25.59
C ALA A 422 5.84 3.62 -24.39
N VAL A 423 5.37 2.38 -24.41
CA VAL A 423 5.59 1.39 -23.34
C VAL A 423 6.72 0.41 -23.62
N LYS A 424 7.45 0.56 -24.73
CA LYS A 424 8.52 -0.34 -25.18
C LYS A 424 9.55 -0.69 -24.10
N PRO A 425 10.01 0.24 -23.23
CA PRO A 425 10.94 -0.10 -22.15
C PRO A 425 10.39 -1.15 -21.17
N PHE A 426 9.08 -1.33 -21.15
CA PHE A 426 8.35 -2.26 -20.25
C PHE A 426 7.56 -3.29 -21.06
N GLU A 427 8.13 -3.73 -22.18
CA GLU A 427 7.47 -4.55 -23.18
C GLU A 427 6.85 -5.84 -22.63
N ALA A 428 7.49 -6.46 -21.65
CA ALA A 428 6.99 -7.69 -21.03
C ALA A 428 5.66 -7.47 -20.31
N ALA A 429 5.49 -6.32 -19.63
CA ALA A 429 4.27 -5.98 -18.94
C ALA A 429 3.05 -5.80 -19.87
N PHE A 430 3.33 -5.31 -21.09
CA PHE A 430 2.30 -5.10 -22.12
C PHE A 430 2.32 -6.18 -23.21
N SER A 431 2.93 -7.33 -22.96
CA SER A 431 2.95 -8.47 -23.91
C SER A 431 1.54 -8.89 -24.35
N ARG A 432 0.55 -8.75 -23.49
CA ARG A 432 -0.87 -8.98 -23.82
C ARG A 432 -1.38 -8.06 -24.91
N ALA A 433 -1.00 -6.77 -24.86
CA ALA A 433 -1.39 -5.78 -25.87
C ALA A 433 -0.81 -6.12 -27.25
N LYS A 434 0.39 -6.67 -27.30
CA LYS A 434 1.03 -7.10 -28.56
C LYS A 434 0.26 -8.18 -29.30
N GLY A 435 -0.40 -9.08 -28.58
CA GLY A 435 -1.22 -10.14 -29.16
C GLY A 435 -2.60 -9.68 -29.65
N TYR A 436 -2.99 -8.45 -29.38
CA TYR A 436 -4.34 -7.94 -29.66
C TYR A 436 -4.31 -6.81 -30.67
N ALA A 437 -4.99 -7.02 -31.81
CA ALA A 437 -5.25 -5.97 -32.79
C ALA A 437 -6.26 -4.92 -32.31
N ASP A 438 -6.99 -5.21 -31.25
CA ASP A 438 -8.09 -4.44 -30.68
C ASP A 438 -7.92 -4.28 -29.17
N TRP A 439 -7.81 -3.04 -28.71
CA TRP A 439 -7.64 -2.72 -27.29
C TRP A 439 -8.79 -3.18 -26.39
N SER A 440 -9.97 -3.44 -26.93
CA SER A 440 -11.06 -4.05 -26.15
C SER A 440 -10.69 -5.42 -25.60
N ASN A 441 -9.81 -6.17 -26.28
CA ASN A 441 -9.33 -7.47 -25.81
C ASN A 441 -8.49 -7.36 -24.55
N VAL A 442 -7.80 -6.23 -24.32
CA VAL A 442 -7.05 -5.99 -23.08
C VAL A 442 -8.02 -5.89 -21.90
N ALA A 443 -9.13 -5.14 -22.07
CA ALA A 443 -10.17 -5.06 -21.04
C ALA A 443 -10.88 -6.40 -20.86
N ALA A 444 -11.19 -7.11 -21.96
CA ALA A 444 -11.81 -8.44 -21.91
C ALA A 444 -10.95 -9.42 -21.12
N PHE A 445 -9.66 -9.51 -21.42
CA PHE A 445 -8.73 -10.39 -20.72
C PHE A 445 -8.69 -10.08 -19.21
N THR A 446 -8.62 -8.80 -18.85
CA THR A 446 -8.59 -8.39 -17.43
C THR A 446 -9.91 -8.76 -16.71
N LEU A 447 -11.05 -8.66 -17.40
CA LEU A 447 -12.35 -9.11 -16.88
C LEU A 447 -12.41 -10.63 -16.73
N GLU A 448 -11.89 -11.38 -17.70
CA GLU A 448 -11.83 -12.84 -17.66
C GLU A 448 -10.96 -13.36 -16.49
N GLU A 449 -9.82 -12.70 -16.19
CA GLU A 449 -8.99 -13.02 -15.03
C GLU A 449 -9.77 -12.87 -13.72
N ASN A 450 -10.59 -11.82 -13.60
CA ASN A 450 -11.46 -11.61 -12.45
C ASN A 450 -12.60 -12.65 -12.40
N ASP A 451 -13.23 -12.93 -13.52
CA ASP A 451 -14.38 -13.85 -13.58
C ASP A 451 -13.96 -15.32 -13.35
N ALA A 452 -12.72 -15.65 -13.75
CA ALA A 452 -12.10 -16.94 -13.45
C ALA A 452 -11.58 -17.04 -11.99
N GLY A 453 -11.72 -15.98 -11.20
CA GLY A 453 -11.24 -15.96 -9.80
C GLY A 453 -9.71 -15.97 -9.64
N ARG A 454 -8.95 -15.68 -10.71
CA ARG A 454 -7.49 -15.57 -10.65
C ARG A 454 -7.03 -14.28 -9.99
N VAL A 455 -7.81 -13.23 -10.14
CA VAL A 455 -7.65 -11.94 -9.45
C VAL A 455 -9.00 -11.50 -8.89
N PHE A 456 -8.99 -10.61 -7.90
CA PHE A 456 -10.21 -10.03 -7.34
C PHE A 456 -10.26 -8.52 -7.58
N TYR A 457 -11.27 -8.09 -8.30
CA TYR A 457 -11.56 -6.67 -8.50
C TYR A 457 -12.88 -6.27 -7.84
N GLY A 458 -12.88 -5.13 -7.17
CA GLY A 458 -14.10 -4.57 -6.59
C GLY A 458 -15.11 -4.15 -7.69
N ALA A 459 -16.38 -4.07 -7.33
CA ALA A 459 -17.46 -3.71 -8.26
C ALA A 459 -17.21 -2.40 -9.03
N HIS A 460 -16.61 -1.41 -8.39
CA HIS A 460 -16.25 -0.14 -9.03
C HIS A 460 -15.17 -0.32 -10.12
N GLN A 461 -14.18 -1.18 -9.88
CA GLN A 461 -13.12 -1.48 -10.85
C GLN A 461 -13.68 -2.23 -12.05
N VAL A 462 -14.50 -3.26 -11.80
CA VAL A 462 -15.17 -4.03 -12.87
C VAL A 462 -16.08 -3.12 -13.71
N ALA A 463 -16.83 -2.21 -13.09
CA ALA A 463 -17.64 -1.24 -13.81
C ALA A 463 -16.81 -0.35 -14.75
N ASN A 464 -15.66 0.12 -14.30
CA ASN A 464 -14.75 0.92 -15.12
C ASN A 464 -14.15 0.11 -16.28
N LEU A 465 -13.75 -1.14 -16.05
CA LEU A 465 -13.25 -2.03 -17.12
C LEU A 465 -14.33 -2.31 -18.18
N LEU A 466 -15.55 -2.59 -17.74
CA LEU A 466 -16.68 -2.80 -18.65
C LEU A 466 -16.96 -1.56 -19.51
N LEU A 467 -16.87 -0.38 -18.91
CA LEU A 467 -17.09 0.88 -19.65
C LEU A 467 -16.03 1.10 -20.72
N GLU A 468 -14.75 0.83 -20.42
CA GLU A 468 -13.67 0.90 -21.41
C GLU A 468 -13.82 -0.19 -22.48
N PHE A 469 -14.19 -1.42 -22.10
CA PHE A 469 -14.48 -2.48 -23.05
C PHE A 469 -15.59 -2.08 -24.03
N VAL A 470 -16.72 -1.56 -23.53
CA VAL A 470 -17.85 -1.10 -24.34
C VAL A 470 -17.41 -0.02 -25.31
N TRP A 471 -16.65 0.97 -24.84
CA TRP A 471 -16.17 2.05 -25.70
C TRP A 471 -15.31 1.54 -26.86
N PHE A 472 -14.25 0.78 -26.57
CA PHE A 472 -13.33 0.27 -27.58
C PHE A 472 -14.01 -0.72 -28.53
N ARG A 473 -14.84 -1.64 -27.99
CA ARG A 473 -15.51 -2.65 -28.81
C ARG A 473 -16.53 -2.03 -29.75
N THR A 474 -17.28 -1.05 -29.28
CA THR A 474 -18.24 -0.32 -30.13
C THR A 474 -17.54 0.41 -31.29
N HIS A 475 -16.39 1.02 -31.03
CA HIS A 475 -15.65 1.74 -32.07
C HIS A 475 -14.94 0.81 -33.06
N SER A 476 -14.50 -0.37 -32.63
CA SER A 476 -13.76 -1.31 -33.48
C SER A 476 -14.64 -2.30 -34.24
N LYS A 477 -15.75 -2.75 -33.65
CA LYS A 477 -16.61 -3.82 -34.19
C LYS A 477 -18.09 -3.48 -34.24
N GLY A 478 -18.46 -2.27 -33.82
CA GLY A 478 -19.86 -1.83 -33.76
C GLY A 478 -20.66 -2.50 -32.63
N LEU A 479 -21.97 -2.54 -32.78
CA LEU A 479 -22.92 -3.09 -31.82
C LEU A 479 -22.95 -4.63 -31.95
N SER A 480 -22.23 -5.33 -31.08
CA SER A 480 -22.19 -6.80 -31.03
C SER A 480 -22.90 -7.31 -29.77
N HIS A 481 -23.25 -8.61 -29.76
CA HIS A 481 -23.82 -9.28 -28.60
C HIS A 481 -22.97 -9.09 -27.34
N GLU A 482 -21.64 -9.14 -27.47
CA GLU A 482 -20.71 -8.93 -26.36
C GLU A 482 -20.83 -7.53 -25.75
N VAL A 483 -21.05 -6.50 -26.59
CA VAL A 483 -21.23 -5.12 -26.13
C VAL A 483 -22.54 -4.99 -25.35
N PHE A 484 -23.63 -5.59 -25.84
CA PHE A 484 -24.90 -5.59 -25.11
C PHE A 484 -24.78 -6.29 -23.76
N ALA A 485 -24.20 -7.49 -23.72
CA ALA A 485 -23.97 -8.22 -22.48
C ALA A 485 -23.10 -7.44 -21.46
N ALA A 486 -22.08 -6.75 -21.95
CA ALA A 486 -21.23 -5.90 -21.11
C ALA A 486 -22.00 -4.68 -20.55
N VAL A 487 -22.87 -4.06 -21.35
CA VAL A 487 -23.71 -2.93 -20.90
C VAL A 487 -24.73 -3.38 -19.87
N GLU A 488 -25.39 -4.52 -20.06
CA GLU A 488 -26.32 -5.09 -19.08
C GLU A 488 -25.62 -5.39 -17.75
N ARG A 489 -24.45 -6.04 -17.81
CA ARG A 489 -23.61 -6.30 -16.62
C ARG A 489 -23.21 -5.00 -15.92
N LEU A 490 -22.78 -4.00 -16.68
CA LEU A 490 -22.44 -2.67 -16.14
C LEU A 490 -23.64 -2.03 -15.44
N ALA A 491 -24.81 -2.03 -16.09
CA ALA A 491 -26.03 -1.46 -15.53
C ALA A 491 -26.43 -2.12 -14.20
N HIS A 492 -26.27 -3.43 -14.08
CA HIS A 492 -26.48 -4.17 -12.83
C HIS A 492 -25.50 -3.76 -11.72
N ILE A 493 -24.20 -3.71 -12.03
CA ILE A 493 -23.17 -3.34 -11.06
C ILE A 493 -23.39 -1.93 -10.53
N VAL A 494 -23.75 -1.00 -11.41
CA VAL A 494 -23.98 0.42 -11.07
C VAL A 494 -25.06 0.61 -10.01
N GLN A 495 -26.06 -0.26 -9.93
CA GLN A 495 -27.10 -0.18 -8.91
C GLN A 495 -26.53 -0.39 -7.49
N GLY A 496 -25.53 -1.22 -7.34
CA GLY A 496 -24.86 -1.53 -6.05
C GLY A 496 -23.80 -0.50 -5.64
N LEU A 497 -23.39 0.43 -6.50
CA LEU A 497 -22.35 1.41 -6.21
C LEU A 497 -22.83 2.55 -5.29
N GLY A 498 -21.89 3.21 -4.63
CA GLY A 498 -22.16 4.41 -3.85
C GLY A 498 -22.70 5.59 -4.67
N PRO A 499 -23.37 6.60 -4.05
CA PRO A 499 -24.05 7.67 -4.78
C PRO A 499 -23.15 8.45 -5.75
N GLY A 500 -21.92 8.79 -5.34
CA GLY A 500 -20.99 9.55 -6.18
C GLY A 500 -20.54 8.77 -7.42
N GLN A 501 -20.13 7.50 -7.23
CA GLN A 501 -19.74 6.62 -8.33
C GLN A 501 -20.91 6.34 -9.27
N ARG A 502 -22.09 6.09 -8.70
CA ARG A 502 -23.32 5.82 -9.46
C ARG A 502 -23.70 6.95 -10.40
N ARG A 503 -23.49 8.21 -10.01
CA ARG A 503 -23.77 9.37 -10.86
C ARG A 503 -22.95 9.32 -12.15
N PHE A 504 -21.65 9.12 -12.05
CA PHE A 504 -20.77 9.05 -13.22
C PHE A 504 -21.22 7.95 -14.20
N PHE A 505 -21.43 6.73 -13.73
CA PHE A 505 -21.84 5.63 -14.62
C PHE A 505 -23.22 5.83 -15.23
N ARG A 506 -24.17 6.44 -14.53
CA ARG A 506 -25.47 6.77 -15.09
C ARG A 506 -25.36 7.78 -16.23
N GLU A 507 -24.53 8.79 -16.08
CA GLU A 507 -24.30 9.76 -17.16
C GLU A 507 -23.53 9.11 -18.33
N SER A 508 -22.56 8.25 -18.04
CA SER A 508 -21.85 7.47 -19.07
C SER A 508 -22.79 6.55 -19.86
N LEU A 509 -23.72 5.88 -19.19
CA LEU A 509 -24.71 5.02 -19.85
C LEU A 509 -25.68 5.83 -20.73
N LYS A 510 -26.05 7.06 -20.33
CA LYS A 510 -26.88 7.96 -21.17
C LYS A 510 -26.15 8.46 -22.42
N ALA A 511 -24.81 8.44 -22.38
CA ALA A 511 -24.00 8.91 -23.51
C ALA A 511 -23.73 7.81 -24.55
N LEU A 512 -24.11 6.56 -24.27
CA LEU A 512 -23.96 5.45 -25.19
C LEU A 512 -24.94 5.59 -26.40
N PRO A 513 -24.69 4.88 -27.51
CA PRO A 513 -25.67 4.75 -28.60
C PRO A 513 -27.04 4.28 -28.09
N GLU A 514 -28.13 4.79 -28.71
CA GLU A 514 -29.49 4.54 -28.25
C GLU A 514 -29.85 3.06 -28.01
N PRO A 515 -29.46 2.09 -28.88
CA PRO A 515 -29.74 0.68 -28.62
C PRO A 515 -29.14 0.17 -27.30
N LEU A 516 -27.95 0.66 -26.94
CA LEU A 516 -27.29 0.29 -25.70
C LEU A 516 -27.92 0.95 -24.47
N GLN A 517 -28.44 2.18 -24.61
CA GLN A 517 -29.20 2.84 -23.55
C GLN A 517 -30.51 2.09 -23.24
N ILE A 518 -31.18 1.56 -24.26
CA ILE A 518 -32.39 0.74 -24.10
C ILE A 518 -32.02 -0.54 -23.32
N SER A 519 -31.00 -1.29 -23.78
CA SER A 519 -30.54 -2.49 -23.11
C SER A 519 -30.19 -2.23 -21.63
N ALA A 520 -29.48 -1.14 -21.31
CA ALA A 520 -29.16 -0.75 -19.94
C ALA A 520 -30.42 -0.51 -19.08
N LYS A 521 -31.46 0.13 -19.64
CA LYS A 521 -32.74 0.38 -18.95
C LYS A 521 -33.50 -0.91 -18.70
N ASP A 522 -33.59 -1.78 -19.70
CA ASP A 522 -34.31 -3.06 -19.61
C ASP A 522 -33.64 -3.98 -18.57
N ALA A 523 -32.32 -4.04 -18.54
CA ALA A 523 -31.56 -4.77 -17.54
C ALA A 523 -31.84 -4.29 -16.11
N THR A 524 -32.12 -3.00 -15.91
CA THR A 524 -32.46 -2.44 -14.60
C THR A 524 -33.93 -2.63 -14.22
N ALA A 525 -34.85 -2.65 -15.19
CA ALA A 525 -36.30 -2.81 -14.99
C ALA A 525 -36.68 -4.26 -14.62
N SER A 526 -36.05 -5.25 -15.26
CA SER A 526 -36.36 -6.68 -15.08
C SER A 526 -36.16 -7.20 -13.65
N ARG A 527 -35.37 -6.53 -12.84
CA ARG A 527 -35.12 -6.90 -11.43
C ARG A 527 -36.12 -6.27 -10.45
N ASN A 528 -36.71 -5.14 -10.78
CA ASN A 528 -37.73 -4.50 -9.93
C ASN A 528 -39.08 -5.23 -9.94
N GLY A 529 -39.29 -6.13 -10.92
CA GLY A 529 -40.50 -6.96 -11.03
C GLY A 529 -40.44 -8.30 -10.30
N LYS A 530 -39.27 -8.75 -9.84
CA LYS A 530 -39.14 -10.00 -9.06
C LYS A 530 -38.85 -9.67 -7.59
N LYS A 531 -39.88 -9.40 -6.78
CA LYS A 531 -39.76 -9.61 -5.34
C LYS A 531 -39.53 -11.11 -5.12
N PRO A 532 -38.55 -11.53 -4.32
CA PRO A 532 -38.47 -12.92 -3.90
C PRO A 532 -39.71 -13.24 -3.06
N ALA A 533 -40.39 -14.32 -3.45
CA ALA A 533 -41.46 -14.94 -2.69
C ALA A 533 -40.91 -15.55 -1.39
#